data_65422f617da84db3633fd4f30623c106
#
_entry.id   65422f617da84db3633fd4f30623c106
#
_cell.length_a   1.000
_cell.length_b   1.000
_cell.length_c   1.000
_cell.angle_alpha   90.00
_cell.angle_beta   90.00
_cell.angle_gamma   90.00
#
_symmetry.space_group_name_H-M   'P 1'
#
loop_
_entity.id
_entity.type
_entity.pdbx_description
1 polymer ?
#
loop_
_entity_poly.entity_id
_entity_poly.type
_entity_poly.pdbx_seq_one_letter_code
_entity_poly.pdbx_strand_id
1 'polypeptide(L)'
;MQGAGGPALACRALEPFADHAITTRTWALGAGTILTGREGDRAWAELEAALGRPIVRAHQVHGADILIRRAGEPLPATLPDADIIVSNDPAVAIAIQTADCVPILMADRRTGAVAAAHAGWRGLAAGVPRVAVEALTREFGSRPADLVAAAGPSIGACCYEVGSEVRRRFEEAGWPASKTSGWFFERAQPTAGNPSMAGLRADPRPGHSYFDSGRAAADQLESAGVPRDQIFLAELCTASHPGVLCSYRRDGAGCGRIAGAICSTSS
;
A
#
# COMPACT_ATOMS: atom_id res chain seq x y z
N MET A 1 7.61 -13.90 -9.80
CA MET A 1 9.10 -13.79 -9.85
C MET A 1 9.69 -14.47 -8.63
N GLN A 2 10.72 -15.32 -8.78
CA GLN A 2 11.52 -15.83 -7.67
C GLN A 2 12.86 -15.09 -7.74
N GLY A 3 13.00 -14.03 -6.95
CA GLY A 3 14.29 -13.37 -6.73
C GLY A 3 15.08 -14.05 -5.60
N ALA A 4 16.35 -13.68 -5.41
CA ALA A 4 17.20 -14.21 -4.33
C ALA A 4 16.58 -13.98 -2.92
N GLY A 5 15.73 -12.97 -2.74
CA GLY A 5 15.03 -12.68 -1.49
C GLY A 5 13.77 -13.51 -1.21
N GLY A 6 13.28 -14.29 -2.17
CA GLY A 6 12.10 -15.13 -2.00
C GLY A 6 10.94 -14.83 -2.96
N PRO A 7 9.75 -15.43 -2.73
CA PRO A 7 8.57 -15.18 -3.57
C PRO A 7 8.06 -13.75 -3.39
N ALA A 8 7.48 -13.20 -4.46
CA ALA A 8 6.76 -11.94 -4.48
C ALA A 8 5.39 -12.12 -5.14
N LEU A 9 4.44 -11.29 -4.76
CA LEU A 9 3.12 -11.20 -5.35
C LEU A 9 3.13 -10.17 -6.49
N ALA A 10 2.33 -10.40 -7.52
CA ALA A 10 2.10 -9.46 -8.60
C ALA A 10 0.60 -9.39 -8.93
N CYS A 11 0.15 -8.24 -9.41
CA CYS A 11 -1.20 -8.04 -9.94
C CYS A 11 -1.18 -8.21 -11.45
N ARG A 12 -1.78 -9.27 -11.99
CA ARG A 12 -1.78 -9.56 -13.42
C ARG A 12 -2.30 -8.40 -14.29
N ALA A 13 -3.22 -7.62 -13.77
CA ALA A 13 -3.78 -6.48 -14.50
C ALA A 13 -2.79 -5.30 -14.64
N LEU A 14 -1.78 -5.20 -13.77
CA LEU A 14 -0.72 -4.20 -13.89
C LEU A 14 0.44 -4.65 -14.80
N GLU A 15 0.66 -5.96 -14.97
CA GLU A 15 1.80 -6.51 -15.74
C GLU A 15 1.96 -5.92 -17.16
N PRO A 16 0.89 -5.59 -17.91
CA PRO A 16 1.03 -5.00 -19.24
C PRO A 16 1.55 -3.56 -19.24
N PHE A 17 1.52 -2.88 -18.08
CA PHE A 17 1.73 -1.43 -17.99
C PHE A 17 2.89 -1.04 -17.07
N ALA A 18 3.27 -1.91 -16.14
CA ALA A 18 4.33 -1.63 -15.18
C ALA A 18 4.95 -2.91 -14.63
N ASP A 19 6.28 -2.93 -14.51
CA ASP A 19 6.97 -3.93 -13.70
C ASP A 19 6.70 -3.63 -12.24
N HIS A 20 6.23 -4.61 -11.47
CA HIS A 20 5.90 -4.40 -10.08
C HIS A 20 6.02 -5.69 -9.26
N ALA A 21 6.20 -5.52 -7.97
CA ALA A 21 6.24 -6.60 -7.01
C ALA A 21 5.74 -6.16 -5.64
N ILE A 22 5.04 -7.04 -4.95
CA ILE A 22 4.81 -6.92 -3.51
C ILE A 22 5.57 -8.05 -2.83
N THR A 23 6.57 -7.70 -2.05
CA THR A 23 7.45 -8.68 -1.40
C THR A 23 6.70 -9.45 -0.31
N THR A 24 7.21 -10.63 0.05
CA THR A 24 6.75 -11.39 1.21
C THR A 24 7.70 -11.20 2.40
N ARG A 25 7.34 -11.76 3.55
CA ARG A 25 8.18 -11.67 4.76
C ARG A 25 9.59 -12.25 4.60
N THR A 26 9.78 -13.17 3.65
CA THR A 26 11.07 -13.80 3.39
C THR A 26 12.12 -12.85 2.84
N TRP A 27 11.73 -11.70 2.30
CA TRP A 27 12.63 -10.65 1.83
C TRP A 27 13.33 -9.91 2.98
N ALA A 28 12.88 -10.10 4.22
CA ALA A 28 13.50 -9.56 5.43
C ALA A 28 13.79 -8.05 5.36
N LEU A 29 12.84 -7.25 4.82
CA LEU A 29 12.98 -5.79 4.70
C LEU A 29 12.98 -5.07 6.07
N GLY A 30 13.22 -5.80 7.14
CA GLY A 30 13.53 -5.33 8.48
C GLY A 30 12.35 -4.83 9.31
N ALA A 31 12.63 -4.57 10.59
CA ALA A 31 11.69 -4.00 11.55
C ALA A 31 12.04 -2.51 11.77
N GLY A 32 11.04 -1.63 11.69
CA GLY A 32 11.21 -0.22 12.06
C GLY A 32 11.20 0.75 10.88
N THR A 33 11.05 2.02 11.22
CA THR A 33 10.81 3.14 10.31
C THR A 33 12.04 3.53 9.47
N ILE A 34 13.23 3.18 9.94
CA ILE A 34 14.49 3.42 9.23
C ILE A 34 15.42 2.27 9.58
N LEU A 35 15.68 1.38 8.63
CA LEU A 35 16.79 0.48 8.76
C LEU A 35 18.08 1.22 8.48
N THR A 36 18.71 1.66 9.54
CA THR A 36 20.11 1.97 9.55
C THR A 36 20.86 0.65 9.86
N GLY A 37 21.23 -0.10 8.83
CA GLY A 37 22.02 -1.30 9.04
C GLY A 37 22.14 -2.19 7.81
N ARG A 38 23.25 -2.93 7.73
CA ARG A 38 23.67 -3.76 6.59
C ARG A 38 22.63 -4.78 6.09
N GLU A 39 21.74 -5.28 6.97
CA GLU A 39 20.71 -6.27 6.57
C GLU A 39 19.59 -5.64 5.76
N GLY A 40 19.13 -4.43 6.17
CA GLY A 40 18.11 -3.70 5.43
C GLY A 40 18.61 -3.25 4.06
N ASP A 41 19.83 -2.75 4.00
CA ASP A 41 20.47 -2.33 2.75
C ASP A 41 20.62 -3.50 1.77
N ARG A 42 20.95 -4.69 2.28
CA ARG A 42 21.04 -5.90 1.47
C ARG A 42 19.69 -6.28 0.86
N ALA A 43 18.64 -6.32 1.65
CA ALA A 43 17.31 -6.71 1.17
C ALA A 43 16.78 -5.73 0.10
N TRP A 44 17.05 -4.43 0.25
CA TRP A 44 16.74 -3.45 -0.78
C TRP A 44 17.58 -3.64 -2.04
N ALA A 45 18.88 -3.88 -1.92
CA ALA A 45 19.73 -4.17 -3.07
C ALA A 45 19.30 -5.45 -3.82
N GLU A 46 18.83 -6.47 -3.10
CA GLU A 46 18.24 -7.67 -3.72
C GLU A 46 16.96 -7.35 -4.49
N LEU A 47 16.10 -6.44 -3.98
CA LEU A 47 14.90 -6.00 -4.67
C LEU A 47 15.23 -5.12 -5.88
N GLU A 48 16.21 -4.23 -5.78
CA GLU A 48 16.75 -3.46 -6.91
C GLU A 48 17.27 -4.38 -8.02
N ALA A 49 18.05 -5.40 -7.65
CA ALA A 49 18.54 -6.39 -8.60
C ALA A 49 17.41 -7.18 -9.27
N ALA A 50 16.35 -7.52 -8.54
CA ALA A 50 15.18 -8.22 -9.07
C ALA A 50 14.36 -7.36 -10.02
N LEU A 51 14.28 -6.05 -9.79
CA LEU A 51 13.59 -5.08 -10.65
C LEU A 51 14.51 -4.54 -11.77
N GLY A 52 15.81 -4.76 -11.67
CA GLY A 52 16.82 -4.27 -12.62
C GLY A 52 17.02 -2.75 -12.59
N ARG A 53 16.60 -2.07 -11.51
CA ARG A 53 16.58 -0.59 -11.40
C ARG A 53 16.80 -0.15 -9.95
N PRO A 54 17.44 1.03 -9.71
CA PRO A 54 17.49 1.62 -8.38
C PRO A 54 16.09 1.97 -7.89
N ILE A 55 15.91 1.92 -6.57
CA ILE A 55 14.61 2.17 -5.93
C ILE A 55 14.63 3.52 -5.21
N VAL A 56 13.68 4.38 -5.58
CA VAL A 56 13.36 5.61 -4.84
C VAL A 56 12.36 5.30 -3.74
N ARG A 57 12.69 5.73 -2.52
CA ARG A 57 11.89 5.55 -1.31
C ARG A 57 11.65 6.88 -0.61
N ALA A 58 10.74 6.90 0.35
CA ALA A 58 10.46 8.03 1.24
C ALA A 58 10.43 7.56 2.69
N HIS A 59 10.59 8.48 3.63
CA HIS A 59 10.31 8.27 5.03
C HIS A 59 8.80 8.42 5.26
N GLN A 60 8.10 7.31 5.49
CA GLN A 60 6.65 7.25 5.64
C GLN A 60 6.24 7.70 7.05
N VAL A 61 5.41 8.72 7.12
CA VAL A 61 4.97 9.38 8.36
C VAL A 61 3.46 9.18 8.64
N HIS A 62 2.80 8.33 7.84
CA HIS A 62 1.34 8.10 7.87
C HIS A 62 0.53 9.35 7.52
N GLY A 63 1.09 10.23 6.70
CA GLY A 63 0.48 11.43 6.15
C GLY A 63 -0.11 11.22 4.76
N ALA A 64 -0.12 12.30 3.96
CA ALA A 64 -0.53 12.30 2.56
C ALA A 64 0.43 13.14 1.68
N ASP A 65 1.64 13.42 2.18
CA ASP A 65 2.66 14.14 1.42
C ASP A 65 3.17 13.29 0.26
N ILE A 66 3.60 14.00 -0.81
CA ILE A 66 3.91 13.39 -2.09
C ILE A 66 5.37 13.67 -2.44
N LEU A 67 6.11 12.61 -2.76
CA LEU A 67 7.38 12.69 -3.47
C LEU A 67 7.13 12.54 -4.97
N ILE A 68 7.52 13.54 -5.75
CA ILE A 68 7.42 13.51 -7.20
C ILE A 68 8.79 13.16 -7.76
N ARG A 69 8.84 12.17 -8.63
CA ARG A 69 10.04 11.76 -9.35
C ARG A 69 9.85 11.93 -10.84
N ARG A 70 10.64 12.79 -11.46
CA ARG A 70 10.62 13.01 -12.92
C ARG A 70 11.82 12.37 -13.59
N ALA A 71 11.60 11.93 -14.82
CA ALA A 71 12.67 11.37 -15.65
C ALA A 71 13.86 12.32 -15.75
N GLY A 72 15.07 11.76 -15.59
CA GLY A 72 16.33 12.53 -15.69
C GLY A 72 16.72 13.32 -14.43
N GLU A 73 15.91 13.36 -13.38
CA GLU A 73 16.33 13.98 -12.12
C GLU A 73 17.37 13.12 -11.38
N PRO A 74 18.30 13.71 -10.62
CA PRO A 74 19.22 12.95 -9.78
C PRO A 74 18.46 12.20 -8.67
N LEU A 75 18.99 11.07 -8.24
CA LEU A 75 18.42 10.37 -7.09
C LEU A 75 18.47 11.24 -5.82
N PRO A 76 17.43 11.23 -4.97
CA PRO A 76 17.45 12.02 -3.75
C PRO A 76 18.56 11.54 -2.81
N ALA A 77 19.33 12.49 -2.27
CA ALA A 77 20.42 12.20 -1.34
C ALA A 77 19.93 11.75 0.04
N THR A 78 18.70 12.06 0.38
CA THR A 78 18.04 11.70 1.66
C THR A 78 16.64 11.16 1.38
N LEU A 79 16.05 10.51 2.37
CA LEU A 79 14.64 10.08 2.30
C LEU A 79 13.74 11.25 2.75
N PRO A 80 13.02 11.91 1.83
CA PRO A 80 12.06 12.94 2.22
C PRO A 80 10.85 12.30 2.92
N ASP A 81 10.17 13.08 3.76
CA ASP A 81 8.91 12.67 4.37
C ASP A 81 7.83 12.62 3.29
N ALA A 82 7.29 11.44 3.02
CA ALA A 82 6.16 11.24 2.12
C ALA A 82 5.56 9.84 2.29
N ASP A 83 4.26 9.73 2.05
CA ASP A 83 3.53 8.46 2.03
C ASP A 83 3.08 8.09 0.61
N ILE A 84 3.26 8.99 -0.35
CA ILE A 84 2.93 8.81 -1.76
C ILE A 84 4.16 9.13 -2.60
N ILE A 85 4.49 8.26 -3.52
CA ILE A 85 5.54 8.53 -4.54
C ILE A 85 4.89 8.38 -5.90
N VAL A 86 5.05 9.39 -6.76
CA VAL A 86 4.61 9.35 -8.16
C VAL A 86 5.80 9.54 -9.10
N SER A 87 5.82 8.83 -10.22
CA SER A 87 6.97 8.86 -11.13
C SER A 87 6.55 8.69 -12.59
N ASN A 88 7.27 9.36 -13.48
CA ASN A 88 7.32 9.05 -14.92
C ASN A 88 8.73 8.64 -15.37
N ASP A 89 9.62 8.32 -14.43
CA ASP A 89 11.00 7.96 -14.73
C ASP A 89 11.15 6.44 -14.92
N PRO A 90 11.38 5.96 -16.15
CA PRO A 90 11.55 4.53 -16.41
C PRO A 90 12.89 3.99 -15.90
N ALA A 91 13.84 4.86 -15.53
CA ALA A 91 15.14 4.44 -15.03
C ALA A 91 15.13 4.03 -13.55
N VAL A 92 14.04 4.29 -12.82
CA VAL A 92 13.92 3.97 -11.40
C VAL A 92 12.63 3.22 -11.09
N ALA A 93 12.66 2.38 -10.08
CA ALA A 93 11.47 1.92 -9.38
C ALA A 93 11.15 2.84 -8.20
N ILE A 94 9.88 2.95 -7.84
CA ILE A 94 9.43 3.61 -6.62
C ILE A 94 8.85 2.58 -5.68
N ALA A 95 9.07 2.73 -4.36
CA ALA A 95 8.57 1.74 -3.40
C ALA A 95 8.14 2.35 -2.07
N ILE A 96 7.13 1.71 -1.48
CA ILE A 96 6.65 1.95 -0.11
C ILE A 96 6.74 0.66 0.70
N GLN A 97 6.77 0.80 2.02
CA GLN A 97 6.82 -0.33 2.97
C GLN A 97 5.53 -0.41 3.77
N THR A 98 5.07 -1.63 4.05
CA THR A 98 3.91 -1.86 4.91
C THR A 98 4.12 -3.04 5.85
N ALA A 99 3.38 -3.00 6.96
CA ALA A 99 3.01 -4.14 7.79
C ALA A 99 1.64 -3.77 8.36
N ASP A 100 0.59 -4.28 7.73
CA ASP A 100 -0.84 -4.02 7.94
C ASP A 100 -1.45 -2.88 7.14
N CYS A 101 -0.76 -1.75 6.90
CA CYS A 101 -1.27 -0.68 6.05
C CYS A 101 -1.43 -1.17 4.60
N VAL A 102 -2.33 -0.55 3.84
CA VAL A 102 -2.59 -0.91 2.44
C VAL A 102 -1.48 -0.36 1.54
N PRO A 103 -0.71 -1.20 0.84
CA PRO A 103 0.16 -0.75 -0.24
C PRO A 103 -0.70 -0.59 -1.50
N ILE A 104 -0.67 0.58 -2.12
CA ILE A 104 -1.39 0.85 -3.37
C ILE A 104 -0.37 1.12 -4.47
N LEU A 105 -0.45 0.35 -5.55
CA LEU A 105 0.35 0.52 -6.75
C LEU A 105 -0.57 0.91 -7.90
N MET A 106 -0.20 1.93 -8.67
CA MET A 106 -0.99 2.39 -9.82
C MET A 106 -0.10 2.61 -11.04
N ALA A 107 -0.64 2.33 -12.22
CA ALA A 107 -0.02 2.64 -13.50
C ALA A 107 -1.03 3.31 -14.43
N ASP A 108 -0.59 4.34 -15.15
CA ASP A 108 -1.34 4.95 -16.25
C ASP A 108 -1.01 4.24 -17.56
N ARG A 109 -2.02 3.62 -18.16
CA ARG A 109 -1.91 2.86 -19.42
C ARG A 109 -1.49 3.72 -20.61
N ARG A 110 -1.68 5.03 -20.53
CA ARG A 110 -1.41 5.98 -21.63
C ARG A 110 -0.10 6.72 -21.48
N THR A 111 0.23 7.19 -20.27
CA THR A 111 1.42 8.00 -20.02
C THR A 111 2.61 7.19 -19.53
N GLY A 112 2.37 5.96 -19.04
CA GLY A 112 3.37 5.17 -18.36
C GLY A 112 3.72 5.66 -16.95
N ALA A 113 3.10 6.75 -16.47
CA ALA A 113 3.33 7.23 -15.10
C ALA A 113 2.82 6.22 -14.06
N VAL A 114 3.55 6.11 -12.95
CA VAL A 114 3.26 5.15 -11.89
C VAL A 114 3.18 5.83 -10.53
N ALA A 115 2.47 5.19 -9.59
CA ALA A 115 2.43 5.60 -8.21
C ALA A 115 2.57 4.41 -7.26
N ALA A 116 3.25 4.66 -6.12
CA ALA A 116 3.25 3.79 -4.95
C ALA A 116 2.78 4.60 -3.74
N ALA A 117 1.72 4.16 -3.06
CA ALA A 117 1.15 4.88 -1.93
C ALA A 117 0.96 3.98 -0.72
N HIS A 118 1.36 4.50 0.45
CA HIS A 118 1.19 3.87 1.74
C HIS A 118 -0.07 4.39 2.41
N ALA A 119 -1.10 3.56 2.50
CA ALA A 119 -2.39 3.94 3.03
C ALA A 119 -2.70 3.21 4.36
N GLY A 120 -2.13 3.70 5.45
CA GLY A 120 -2.59 3.37 6.81
C GLY A 120 -3.92 4.08 7.11
N TRP A 121 -4.59 3.76 8.24
CA TRP A 121 -5.89 4.35 8.56
C TRP A 121 -5.88 5.89 8.62
N ARG A 122 -4.76 6.50 9.07
CA ARG A 122 -4.58 7.97 9.05
C ARG A 122 -4.49 8.51 7.63
N GLY A 123 -3.70 7.84 6.79
CA GLY A 123 -3.57 8.18 5.38
C GLY A 123 -4.89 7.98 4.61
N LEU A 124 -5.65 6.91 4.91
CA LEU A 124 -6.99 6.72 4.36
C LEU A 124 -7.96 7.82 4.80
N ALA A 125 -7.92 8.23 6.07
CA ALA A 125 -8.73 9.35 6.52
C ALA A 125 -8.33 10.66 5.82
N ALA A 126 -7.04 10.88 5.55
CA ALA A 126 -6.52 12.01 4.77
C ALA A 126 -6.75 11.88 3.25
N GLY A 127 -7.25 10.74 2.77
CA GLY A 127 -7.58 10.53 1.35
C GLY A 127 -6.37 10.19 0.47
N VAL A 128 -5.36 9.48 0.99
CA VAL A 128 -4.16 9.06 0.25
C VAL A 128 -4.46 8.49 -1.14
N PRO A 129 -5.44 7.58 -1.34
CA PRO A 129 -5.76 7.08 -2.67
C PRO A 129 -6.16 8.18 -3.65
N ARG A 130 -7.04 9.11 -3.22
CA ARG A 130 -7.46 10.26 -4.02
C ARG A 130 -6.30 11.21 -4.31
N VAL A 131 -5.49 11.54 -3.29
CA VAL A 131 -4.32 12.43 -3.42
C VAL A 131 -3.32 11.86 -4.43
N ALA A 132 -3.11 10.55 -4.44
CA ALA A 132 -2.20 9.89 -5.40
C ALA A 132 -2.74 9.98 -6.85
N VAL A 133 -4.06 9.79 -7.06
CA VAL A 133 -4.70 9.97 -8.37
C VAL A 133 -4.59 11.41 -8.84
N GLU A 134 -4.87 12.38 -7.96
CA GLU A 134 -4.73 13.81 -8.25
C GLU A 134 -3.28 14.20 -8.58
N ALA A 135 -2.30 13.61 -7.89
CA ALA A 135 -0.89 13.82 -8.17
C ALA A 135 -0.49 13.33 -9.57
N LEU A 136 -0.88 12.11 -9.95
CA LEU A 136 -0.65 11.58 -11.29
C LEU A 136 -1.30 12.48 -12.36
N THR A 137 -2.50 12.97 -12.10
CA THR A 137 -3.21 13.87 -13.02
C THR A 137 -2.48 15.21 -13.17
N ARG A 138 -2.13 15.85 -12.06
CA ARG A 138 -1.51 17.17 -12.04
C ARG A 138 -0.09 17.16 -12.61
N GLU A 139 0.72 16.15 -12.25
CA GLU A 139 2.14 16.11 -12.55
C GLU A 139 2.46 15.49 -13.92
N PHE A 140 1.65 14.52 -14.37
CA PHE A 140 1.93 13.73 -15.57
C PHE A 140 0.78 13.70 -16.58
N GLY A 141 -0.29 14.47 -16.32
CA GLY A 141 -1.44 14.54 -17.22
C GLY A 141 -2.22 13.22 -17.33
N SER A 142 -2.12 12.36 -16.31
CA SER A 142 -2.90 11.12 -16.23
C SER A 142 -4.40 11.42 -16.15
N ARG A 143 -5.22 10.61 -16.79
CA ARG A 143 -6.67 10.65 -16.60
C ARG A 143 -7.06 9.52 -15.67
N PRO A 144 -7.89 9.75 -14.64
CA PRO A 144 -8.31 8.67 -13.73
C PRO A 144 -8.87 7.44 -14.44
N ALA A 145 -9.57 7.62 -15.57
CA ALA A 145 -10.10 6.55 -16.39
C ALA A 145 -9.04 5.67 -17.08
N ASP A 146 -7.79 6.14 -17.18
CA ASP A 146 -6.68 5.38 -17.76
C ASP A 146 -5.83 4.67 -16.69
N LEU A 147 -6.13 4.85 -15.42
CA LEU A 147 -5.39 4.23 -14.33
C LEU A 147 -5.83 2.78 -14.08
N VAL A 148 -4.86 1.93 -13.83
CA VAL A 148 -5.04 0.60 -13.23
C VAL A 148 -4.44 0.64 -11.84
N ALA A 149 -5.17 0.21 -10.84
CA ALA A 149 -4.77 0.25 -9.44
C ALA A 149 -4.83 -1.12 -8.78
N ALA A 150 -3.78 -1.47 -8.02
CA ALA A 150 -3.71 -2.66 -7.19
C ALA A 150 -3.52 -2.27 -5.73
N ALA A 151 -4.46 -2.63 -4.88
CA ALA A 151 -4.31 -2.59 -3.43
C ALA A 151 -3.81 -3.96 -2.95
N GLY A 152 -2.58 -3.99 -2.43
CA GLY A 152 -1.92 -5.21 -2.00
C GLY A 152 -2.38 -5.72 -0.63
N PRO A 153 -1.72 -6.77 -0.09
CA PRO A 153 -2.05 -7.32 1.21
C PRO A 153 -2.04 -6.28 2.31
N SER A 154 -3.08 -6.27 3.12
CA SER A 154 -3.25 -5.39 4.27
C SER A 154 -4.02 -6.09 5.37
N ILE A 155 -4.08 -5.51 6.57
CA ILE A 155 -4.92 -6.09 7.62
C ILE A 155 -6.39 -5.90 7.27
N GLY A 156 -7.13 -7.00 7.21
CA GLY A 156 -8.55 -7.03 6.86
C GLY A 156 -9.48 -6.94 8.07
N ALA A 157 -10.77 -6.75 7.80
CA ALA A 157 -11.81 -6.70 8.83
C ALA A 157 -12.00 -8.02 9.60
N CYS A 158 -11.36 -9.11 9.21
CA CYS A 158 -11.26 -10.34 10.02
C CYS A 158 -10.38 -10.16 11.28
N CYS A 159 -9.44 -9.18 11.26
CA CYS A 159 -8.40 -9.02 12.28
C CYS A 159 -8.20 -7.57 12.75
N TYR A 160 -8.73 -6.59 12.04
CA TYR A 160 -8.43 -5.18 12.29
C TYR A 160 -9.45 -4.51 13.20
N GLU A 161 -9.45 -4.89 14.48
CA GLU A 161 -10.20 -4.20 15.52
C GLU A 161 -9.57 -2.81 15.76
N VAL A 162 -10.39 -1.75 15.72
CA VAL A 162 -10.01 -0.35 15.93
C VAL A 162 -10.97 0.34 16.89
N GLY A 163 -10.47 1.34 17.63
CA GLY A 163 -11.31 2.15 18.50
C GLY A 163 -12.15 3.18 17.74
N SER A 164 -13.11 3.78 18.44
CA SER A 164 -14.03 4.79 17.88
C SER A 164 -13.30 6.02 17.34
N GLU A 165 -12.08 6.31 17.81
CA GLU A 165 -11.25 7.41 17.33
C GLU A 165 -10.92 7.29 15.84
N VAL A 166 -10.80 6.05 15.32
CA VAL A 166 -10.54 5.84 13.89
C VAL A 166 -11.74 6.28 13.06
N ARG A 167 -12.95 5.82 13.41
CA ARG A 167 -14.19 6.22 12.72
C ARG A 167 -14.38 7.74 12.79
N ARG A 168 -14.23 8.33 13.99
CA ARG A 168 -14.34 9.78 14.20
C ARG A 168 -13.37 10.56 13.30
N ARG A 169 -12.14 10.06 13.10
CA ARG A 169 -11.17 10.72 12.23
C ARG A 169 -11.63 10.78 10.76
N PHE A 170 -12.32 9.78 10.27
CA PHE A 170 -12.94 9.82 8.93
C PHE A 170 -14.10 10.84 8.87
N GLU A 171 -14.92 10.89 9.91
CA GLU A 171 -16.02 11.87 10.02
C GLU A 171 -15.49 13.32 10.05
N GLU A 172 -14.46 13.59 10.86
CA GLU A 172 -13.78 14.89 10.93
C GLU A 172 -13.12 15.29 9.60
N ALA A 173 -12.65 14.32 8.82
CA ALA A 173 -12.10 14.53 7.50
C ALA A 173 -13.18 14.72 6.41
N GLY A 174 -14.46 14.70 6.78
CA GLY A 174 -15.58 14.94 5.88
C GLY A 174 -16.03 13.74 5.05
N TRP A 175 -15.61 12.53 5.40
CA TRP A 175 -16.09 11.34 4.70
C TRP A 175 -17.56 11.08 5.04
N PRO A 176 -18.45 10.93 4.03
CA PRO A 176 -19.87 10.77 4.28
C PRO A 176 -20.18 9.42 4.94
N ALA A 177 -21.13 9.42 5.86
CA ALA A 177 -21.55 8.21 6.58
C ALA A 177 -22.00 7.08 5.65
N SER A 178 -22.57 7.41 4.48
CA SER A 178 -22.95 6.42 3.45
C SER A 178 -21.76 5.64 2.88
N LYS A 179 -20.56 6.19 2.91
CA LYS A 179 -19.33 5.49 2.51
C LYS A 179 -18.72 4.76 3.71
N THR A 180 -18.54 5.45 4.83
CA THR A 180 -17.86 4.88 6.01
C THR A 180 -18.62 3.72 6.65
N SER A 181 -19.96 3.69 6.56
CA SER A 181 -20.77 2.57 7.08
C SER A 181 -20.42 1.22 6.45
N GLY A 182 -19.91 1.22 5.22
CA GLY A 182 -19.44 0.00 4.54
C GLY A 182 -18.03 -0.45 4.91
N TRP A 183 -17.30 0.35 5.71
CA TRP A 183 -15.91 0.07 6.06
C TRP A 183 -15.73 -0.41 7.51
N PHE A 184 -16.71 -0.15 8.38
CA PHE A 184 -16.66 -0.49 9.80
C PHE A 184 -17.76 -1.48 10.16
N PHE A 185 -17.38 -2.58 10.77
CA PHE A 185 -18.27 -3.68 11.12
C PHE A 185 -18.31 -3.87 12.64
N GLU A 186 -19.47 -4.22 13.18
CA GLU A 186 -19.65 -4.52 14.60
C GLU A 186 -18.99 -5.85 15.01
N ARG A 187 -18.69 -6.73 14.04
CA ARG A 187 -18.05 -8.02 14.26
C ARG A 187 -16.95 -8.26 13.24
N ALA A 188 -15.98 -9.10 13.61
CA ALA A 188 -14.96 -9.57 12.68
C ALA A 188 -15.62 -10.21 11.45
N GLN A 189 -15.00 -9.97 10.28
CA GLN A 189 -15.45 -10.50 8.99
C GLN A 189 -14.47 -11.55 8.45
N PRO A 190 -14.40 -12.75 9.08
CA PRO A 190 -13.50 -13.79 8.60
C PRO A 190 -14.04 -14.41 7.31
N THR A 191 -13.12 -14.87 6.47
CA THR A 191 -13.40 -15.68 5.28
C THR A 191 -12.55 -16.95 5.31
N ALA A 192 -12.81 -17.90 4.41
CA ALA A 192 -11.97 -19.09 4.29
C ALA A 192 -10.50 -18.74 3.97
N GLY A 193 -10.26 -17.70 3.17
CA GLY A 193 -8.93 -17.21 2.85
C GLY A 193 -8.32 -16.32 3.94
N ASN A 194 -9.15 -15.64 4.74
CA ASN A 194 -8.73 -14.71 5.78
C ASN A 194 -9.40 -15.04 7.12
N PRO A 195 -8.99 -16.12 7.81
CA PRO A 195 -9.52 -16.43 9.13
C PRO A 195 -9.11 -15.36 10.14
N SER A 196 -9.92 -15.13 11.15
CA SER A 196 -9.54 -14.27 12.28
C SER A 196 -8.33 -14.85 13.01
N MET A 197 -7.48 -13.97 13.56
CA MET A 197 -6.37 -14.40 14.42
C MET A 197 -6.89 -15.21 15.62
N ALA A 198 -6.12 -16.23 15.99
CA ALA A 198 -6.39 -16.96 17.23
C ALA A 198 -6.39 -15.98 18.42
N GLY A 199 -7.41 -16.08 19.26
CA GLY A 199 -7.56 -15.23 20.44
C GLY A 199 -8.29 -13.89 20.21
N LEU A 200 -8.63 -13.52 18.97
CA LEU A 200 -9.56 -12.42 18.75
C LEU A 200 -10.98 -12.80 19.19
N ARG A 201 -11.64 -11.84 19.84
CA ARG A 201 -13.02 -11.99 20.22
C ARG A 201 -13.92 -11.90 18.99
N ALA A 202 -15.01 -12.65 18.96
CA ALA A 202 -16.03 -12.51 17.92
C ALA A 202 -16.69 -11.12 17.95
N ASP A 203 -16.84 -10.56 19.14
CA ASP A 203 -17.35 -9.20 19.36
C ASP A 203 -16.17 -8.29 19.74
N PRO A 204 -16.11 -7.08 19.20
CA PRO A 204 -15.08 -6.13 19.54
C PRO A 204 -15.22 -5.65 20.98
N ARG A 205 -14.17 -5.07 21.53
CA ARG A 205 -14.21 -4.37 22.81
C ARG A 205 -15.25 -3.23 22.77
N PRO A 206 -15.85 -2.83 23.90
CA PRO A 206 -16.76 -1.69 23.93
C PRO A 206 -16.16 -0.45 23.24
N GLY A 207 -16.91 0.18 22.33
CA GLY A 207 -16.44 1.35 21.56
C GLY A 207 -15.48 1.02 20.42
N HIS A 208 -15.29 -0.26 20.08
CA HIS A 208 -14.44 -0.70 18.96
C HIS A 208 -15.30 -1.28 17.84
N SER A 209 -14.71 -1.35 16.65
CA SER A 209 -15.29 -1.98 15.46
C SER A 209 -14.17 -2.63 14.64
N TYR A 210 -14.51 -3.44 13.66
CA TYR A 210 -13.57 -4.00 12.70
C TYR A 210 -13.54 -3.14 11.44
N PHE A 211 -12.34 -2.71 11.01
CA PHE A 211 -12.15 -1.80 9.88
C PHE A 211 -11.61 -2.54 8.66
N ASP A 212 -12.26 -2.34 7.52
CA ASP A 212 -11.84 -2.84 6.21
C ASP A 212 -11.06 -1.75 5.46
N SER A 213 -9.75 -1.74 5.66
CA SER A 213 -8.86 -0.76 5.02
C SER A 213 -8.75 -0.96 3.51
N GLY A 214 -8.77 -2.21 3.04
CA GLY A 214 -8.72 -2.53 1.61
C GLY A 214 -9.95 -2.00 0.87
N ARG A 215 -11.15 -2.24 1.41
CA ARG A 215 -12.40 -1.70 0.86
C ARG A 215 -12.43 -0.17 0.88
N ALA A 216 -11.99 0.44 1.98
CA ALA A 216 -11.89 1.90 2.07
C ALA A 216 -10.95 2.48 1.00
N ALA A 217 -9.81 1.83 0.74
CA ALA A 217 -8.90 2.22 -0.32
C ALA A 217 -9.55 2.13 -1.71
N ALA A 218 -10.22 1.01 -2.01
CA ALA A 218 -10.89 0.80 -3.29
C ALA A 218 -12.02 1.81 -3.55
N ASP A 219 -12.87 2.06 -2.55
CA ASP A 219 -13.97 3.02 -2.66
C ASP A 219 -13.48 4.47 -2.84
N GLN A 220 -12.29 4.79 -2.27
CA GLN A 220 -11.65 6.09 -2.47
C GLN A 220 -11.04 6.24 -3.87
N LEU A 221 -10.40 5.19 -4.41
CA LEU A 221 -9.91 5.17 -5.78
C LEU A 221 -11.06 5.34 -6.78
N GLU A 222 -12.15 4.60 -6.60
CA GLU A 222 -13.34 4.73 -7.42
C GLU A 222 -13.94 6.14 -7.34
N SER A 223 -14.02 6.72 -6.14
CA SER A 223 -14.50 8.09 -5.93
C SER A 223 -13.58 9.13 -6.56
N ALA A 224 -12.29 8.82 -6.76
CA ALA A 224 -11.32 9.65 -7.48
C ALA A 224 -11.40 9.49 -9.01
N GLY A 225 -12.32 8.65 -9.51
CA GLY A 225 -12.58 8.44 -10.94
C GLY A 225 -11.84 7.27 -11.59
N VAL A 226 -11.15 6.43 -10.80
CA VAL A 226 -10.59 5.17 -11.33
C VAL A 226 -11.75 4.20 -11.55
N PRO A 227 -11.91 3.60 -12.74
CA PRO A 227 -12.99 2.66 -13.01
C PRO A 227 -12.95 1.46 -12.06
N ARG A 228 -14.09 1.02 -11.55
CA ARG A 228 -14.18 -0.07 -10.58
C ARG A 228 -13.55 -1.37 -11.08
N ASP A 229 -13.70 -1.66 -12.36
CA ASP A 229 -13.12 -2.81 -13.04
C ASP A 229 -11.61 -2.70 -13.29
N GLN A 230 -11.01 -1.55 -12.99
CA GLN A 230 -9.56 -1.31 -13.00
C GLN A 230 -8.96 -1.24 -11.59
N ILE A 231 -9.73 -1.55 -10.54
CA ILE A 231 -9.27 -1.58 -9.15
C ILE A 231 -9.24 -3.02 -8.66
N PHE A 232 -8.05 -3.51 -8.34
CA PHE A 232 -7.79 -4.90 -7.95
C PHE A 232 -7.35 -4.96 -6.49
N LEU A 233 -8.03 -5.78 -5.70
CA LEU A 233 -7.70 -6.03 -4.30
C LEU A 233 -7.02 -7.40 -4.18
N ALA A 234 -5.93 -7.47 -3.42
CA ALA A 234 -5.30 -8.74 -3.12
C ALA A 234 -6.17 -9.65 -2.22
N GLU A 235 -7.05 -9.06 -1.42
CA GLU A 235 -7.93 -9.73 -0.46
C GLU A 235 -7.18 -10.70 0.47
N LEU A 236 -5.93 -10.36 0.81
CA LEU A 236 -5.07 -11.12 1.71
C LEU A 236 -4.83 -10.33 3.00
N CYS A 237 -5.33 -10.85 4.10
CA CYS A 237 -5.11 -10.24 5.41
C CYS A 237 -3.70 -10.57 5.93
N THR A 238 -2.89 -9.53 6.20
CA THR A 238 -1.52 -9.69 6.70
C THR A 238 -1.46 -10.46 8.01
N ALA A 239 -2.41 -10.20 8.92
CA ALA A 239 -2.47 -10.88 10.21
C ALA A 239 -2.85 -12.36 10.11
N SER A 240 -3.70 -12.73 9.13
CA SER A 240 -4.14 -14.12 8.91
C SER A 240 -3.08 -15.00 8.24
N HIS A 241 -2.04 -14.40 7.63
CA HIS A 241 -1.04 -15.12 6.84
C HIS A 241 0.37 -15.02 7.43
N PRO A 242 0.63 -15.57 8.64
CA PRO A 242 1.92 -15.40 9.34
C PRO A 242 3.11 -16.02 8.61
N GLY A 243 2.89 -17.04 7.79
CA GLY A 243 3.93 -17.70 7.01
C GLY A 243 4.43 -16.88 5.81
N VAL A 244 3.65 -15.91 5.34
CA VAL A 244 3.90 -15.18 4.09
C VAL A 244 4.03 -13.68 4.29
N LEU A 245 3.27 -13.08 5.21
CA LEU A 245 3.13 -11.63 5.34
C LEU A 245 3.56 -11.14 6.73
N CYS A 246 4.13 -9.92 6.75
CA CYS A 246 4.44 -9.20 7.98
C CYS A 246 3.18 -8.51 8.52
N SER A 247 2.97 -8.53 9.83
CA SER A 247 1.85 -7.85 10.48
C SER A 247 2.28 -7.23 11.80
N TYR A 248 2.14 -5.92 11.90
CA TYR A 248 2.41 -5.19 13.14
C TYR A 248 1.39 -5.53 14.24
N ARG A 249 0.13 -5.70 13.88
CA ARG A 249 -0.94 -6.09 14.80
C ARG A 249 -0.66 -7.44 15.46
N ARG A 250 -0.13 -8.39 14.71
CA ARG A 250 0.20 -9.72 15.19
C ARG A 250 1.52 -9.77 15.95
N ASP A 251 2.58 -9.19 15.37
CA ASP A 251 3.98 -9.42 15.79
C ASP A 251 4.58 -8.22 16.56
N GLY A 252 3.86 -7.09 16.64
CA GLY A 252 4.32 -5.89 17.35
C GLY A 252 5.50 -5.18 16.68
N ALA A 253 6.27 -4.43 17.46
CA ALA A 253 7.36 -3.59 16.95
C ALA A 253 8.51 -4.38 16.28
N GLY A 254 8.65 -5.65 16.60
CA GLY A 254 9.66 -6.54 16.00
C GLY A 254 9.27 -7.11 14.63
N CYS A 255 8.07 -6.80 14.10
CA CYS A 255 7.66 -7.30 12.80
C CYS A 255 8.52 -6.70 11.68
N GLY A 256 8.82 -7.53 10.67
CA GLY A 256 9.42 -7.07 9.42
C GLY A 256 8.46 -6.16 8.62
N ARG A 257 8.90 -5.80 7.41
CA ARG A 257 8.10 -5.07 6.44
C ARG A 257 8.00 -5.86 5.14
N ILE A 258 6.94 -5.63 4.41
CA ILE A 258 6.82 -5.96 3.00
C ILE A 258 6.92 -4.64 2.19
N ALA A 259 7.42 -4.69 0.99
CA ALA A 259 7.47 -3.55 0.08
C ALA A 259 6.50 -3.76 -1.07
N GLY A 260 5.77 -2.70 -1.43
CA GLY A 260 5.15 -2.58 -2.74
C GLY A 260 6.03 -1.70 -3.62
N ALA A 261 6.55 -2.26 -4.70
CA ALA A 261 7.44 -1.56 -5.64
C ALA A 261 6.85 -1.60 -7.05
N ILE A 262 7.03 -0.51 -7.80
CA ILE A 262 6.54 -0.37 -9.17
C ILE A 262 7.47 0.53 -9.98
N CYS A 263 7.61 0.23 -11.26
CA CYS A 263 8.31 1.09 -12.21
C CYS A 263 7.59 1.09 -13.56
N SER A 264 7.71 2.21 -14.26
CA SER A 264 7.23 2.34 -15.62
C SER A 264 7.93 1.32 -16.54
N THR A 265 7.17 0.65 -17.40
CA THR A 265 7.77 -0.07 -18.53
C THR A 265 8.22 0.97 -19.55
N SER A 266 9.49 0.93 -19.96
CA SER A 266 9.98 1.76 -21.07
C SER A 266 9.13 1.47 -22.31
N SER A 267 8.50 2.47 -22.86
CA SER A 267 7.89 2.41 -24.19
C SER A 267 8.98 2.33 -25.25
#